data_aa6c753d1c52ffceb052d026552ff70f
#
_entry.id   aa6c753d1c52ffceb052d026552ff70f
#
_cell.length_a   1.000
_cell.length_b   1.000
_cell.length_c   1.000
_cell.angle_alpha   90.00
_cell.angle_beta   90.00
_cell.angle_gamma   90.00
#
_symmetry.space_group_name_H-M   'P 1'
#
loop_
_entity.id
_entity.type
_entity.pdbx_description
1 polymer ?
#
loop_
_entity_poly.entity_id
_entity_poly.type
_entity_poly.pdbx_seq_one_letter_code
_entity_poly.pdbx_strand_id
1 'polypeptide(L)'
;MARNILVVEDDNNISDLIRMYLEKEGFEVRLAADGGRAVEEFKAREPDLVLLDVMLPVLDGWGVCAKIRESSKCPIIMLTAKGEVNDRIHGLEMGADDYLVKPFEMKELIARINAVLRRTEIPEDTKKRLVFDKLTIDLDSYELIVNGKKIDTPPKELELLYHLAATPNRVYTRNQLLDEVWGFDYFGDSRTVDVHIKRLREKVENVSDQWELKTVWGVGYKFEVKKP
;
A
#
# COMPACT_ATOMS: atom_id res chain seq x y z
N MET A 1 16.75 -9.45 12.40
CA MET A 1 17.93 -8.95 11.66
C MET A 1 17.71 -7.47 11.40
N ALA A 2 18.78 -6.66 11.30
CA ALA A 2 18.67 -5.27 10.89
C ALA A 2 18.18 -5.23 9.44
N ARG A 3 17.26 -4.29 9.11
CA ARG A 3 16.75 -4.11 7.75
C ARG A 3 17.77 -3.39 6.91
N ASN A 4 17.93 -3.81 5.67
CA ASN A 4 18.88 -3.27 4.74
C ASN A 4 18.22 -2.24 3.81
N ILE A 5 18.74 -1.02 3.77
CA ILE A 5 18.26 0.05 2.90
C ILE A 5 19.35 0.38 1.88
N LEU A 6 19.01 0.40 0.60
CA LEU A 6 19.87 0.90 -0.46
C LEU A 6 19.54 2.38 -0.71
N VAL A 7 20.51 3.26 -0.49
CA VAL A 7 20.41 4.70 -0.75
C VAL A 7 21.14 5.01 -2.04
N VAL A 8 20.42 5.54 -3.02
CA VAL A 8 20.95 5.91 -4.34
C VAL A 8 20.89 7.42 -4.48
N GLU A 9 22.04 8.05 -4.35
CA GLU A 9 22.20 9.51 -4.30
C GLU A 9 23.61 9.86 -4.76
N ASP A 10 23.76 10.77 -5.72
CA ASP A 10 25.05 11.16 -6.26
C ASP A 10 25.78 12.22 -5.41
N ASP A 11 25.05 13.01 -4.60
CA ASP A 11 25.66 13.91 -3.63
C ASP A 11 26.10 13.14 -2.37
N ASN A 12 27.44 13.06 -2.19
CA ASN A 12 28.03 12.37 -1.04
C ASN A 12 27.63 12.98 0.31
N ASN A 13 27.38 14.30 0.39
CA ASN A 13 26.97 14.93 1.65
C ASN A 13 25.56 14.51 2.02
N ILE A 14 24.66 14.42 1.04
CA ILE A 14 23.27 13.99 1.25
C ILE A 14 23.25 12.50 1.59
N SER A 15 23.94 11.65 0.83
CA SER A 15 23.97 10.21 1.06
C SER A 15 24.58 9.84 2.41
N ASP A 16 25.67 10.51 2.83
CA ASP A 16 26.31 10.32 4.14
C ASP A 16 25.40 10.79 5.28
N LEU A 17 24.69 11.91 5.11
CA LEU A 17 23.74 12.40 6.08
C LEU A 17 22.57 11.42 6.27
N ILE A 18 21.99 10.93 5.17
CA ILE A 18 20.93 9.93 5.19
C ILE A 18 21.44 8.67 5.90
N ARG A 19 22.60 8.15 5.53
CA ARG A 19 23.22 6.97 6.14
C ARG A 19 23.35 7.13 7.65
N MET A 20 23.94 8.23 8.12
CA MET A 20 24.15 8.48 9.54
C MET A 20 22.85 8.42 10.35
N TYR A 21 21.77 9.01 9.83
CA TYR A 21 20.48 8.99 10.51
C TYR A 21 19.82 7.62 10.48
N LEU A 22 19.89 6.89 9.36
CA LEU A 22 19.30 5.55 9.24
C LEU A 22 20.04 4.52 10.09
N GLU A 23 21.38 4.56 10.14
CA GLU A 23 22.19 3.70 11.00
C GLU A 23 21.86 3.94 12.49
N LYS A 24 21.62 5.20 12.89
CA LYS A 24 21.18 5.54 14.25
C LYS A 24 19.81 4.95 14.60
N GLU A 25 18.92 4.80 13.62
CA GLU A 25 17.62 4.13 13.76
C GLU A 25 17.72 2.58 13.69
N GLY A 26 18.93 2.04 13.50
CA GLY A 26 19.18 0.60 13.49
C GLY A 26 19.07 -0.08 12.13
N PHE A 27 19.05 0.68 11.03
CA PHE A 27 19.08 0.15 9.67
C PHE A 27 20.50 -0.18 9.24
N GLU A 28 20.66 -1.22 8.41
CA GLU A 28 21.88 -1.45 7.62
C GLU A 28 21.78 -0.63 6.33
N VAL A 29 22.78 0.17 6.00
CA VAL A 29 22.71 1.08 4.85
C VAL A 29 23.81 0.78 3.83
N ARG A 30 23.42 0.66 2.57
CA ARG A 30 24.32 0.59 1.43
C ARG A 30 24.11 1.82 0.55
N LEU A 31 25.20 2.32 -0.04
CA LEU A 31 25.18 3.50 -0.88
C LEU A 31 25.51 3.15 -2.34
N ALA A 32 24.84 3.80 -3.27
CA ALA A 32 25.18 3.81 -4.69
C ALA A 32 25.18 5.26 -5.19
N ALA A 33 26.24 5.68 -5.87
CA ALA A 33 26.41 7.06 -6.31
C ALA A 33 25.87 7.32 -7.73
N ASP A 34 25.38 6.31 -8.42
CA ASP A 34 24.77 6.41 -9.75
C ASP A 34 23.78 5.26 -9.99
N GLY A 35 22.95 5.43 -11.02
CA GLY A 35 21.91 4.44 -11.33
C GLY A 35 22.43 3.10 -11.86
N GLY A 36 23.64 3.06 -12.46
CA GLY A 36 24.27 1.82 -12.89
C GLY A 36 24.67 0.97 -11.70
N ARG A 37 25.39 1.56 -10.75
CA ARG A 37 25.77 0.92 -9.49
C ARG A 37 24.54 0.52 -8.65
N ALA A 38 23.50 1.33 -8.66
CA ALA A 38 22.26 0.99 -7.95
C ALA A 38 21.69 -0.34 -8.41
N VAL A 39 21.62 -0.58 -9.71
CA VAL A 39 21.13 -1.84 -10.28
C VAL A 39 22.05 -3.02 -9.95
N GLU A 40 23.37 -2.82 -9.96
CA GLU A 40 24.37 -3.85 -9.57
C GLU A 40 24.21 -4.23 -8.08
N GLU A 41 24.18 -3.23 -7.19
CA GLU A 41 24.01 -3.42 -5.75
C GLU A 41 22.67 -4.09 -5.42
N PHE A 42 21.60 -3.71 -6.12
CA PHE A 42 20.29 -4.33 -5.96
C PHE A 42 20.32 -5.81 -6.33
N LYS A 43 20.92 -6.17 -7.48
CA LYS A 43 21.03 -7.55 -7.95
C LYS A 43 21.96 -8.40 -7.06
N ALA A 44 23.00 -7.81 -6.51
CA ALA A 44 23.93 -8.53 -5.62
C ALA A 44 23.25 -8.94 -4.31
N ARG A 45 22.41 -8.08 -3.77
CA ARG A 45 21.61 -8.35 -2.57
C ARG A 45 20.39 -7.45 -2.57
N GLU A 46 19.21 -8.02 -2.71
CA GLU A 46 17.95 -7.28 -2.66
C GLU A 46 17.78 -6.58 -1.29
N PRO A 47 17.56 -5.26 -1.25
CA PRO A 47 17.31 -4.54 0.00
C PRO A 47 15.85 -4.66 0.43
N ASP A 48 15.57 -4.31 1.69
CA ASP A 48 14.19 -4.21 2.21
C ASP A 48 13.49 -2.93 1.70
N LEU A 49 14.26 -1.90 1.29
CA LEU A 49 13.77 -0.64 0.73
C LEU A 49 14.87 0.06 -0.06
N VAL A 50 14.49 0.75 -1.14
CA VAL A 50 15.37 1.64 -1.90
C VAL A 50 14.95 3.09 -1.70
N LEU A 51 15.89 3.96 -1.30
CA LEU A 51 15.77 5.41 -1.43
C LEU A 51 16.45 5.81 -2.73
N LEU A 52 15.75 6.46 -3.62
CA LEU A 52 16.21 6.65 -5.01
C LEU A 52 16.05 8.10 -5.45
N ASP A 53 17.17 8.79 -5.67
CA ASP A 53 17.12 10.10 -6.32
C ASP A 53 16.65 9.95 -7.77
N VAL A 54 15.84 10.88 -8.21
CA VAL A 54 15.42 11.00 -9.61
C VAL A 54 16.57 11.46 -10.50
N MET A 55 17.36 12.43 -10.02
CA MET A 55 18.39 13.10 -10.81
C MET A 55 19.77 12.42 -10.65
N LEU A 56 19.93 11.22 -11.20
CA LEU A 56 21.17 10.46 -11.13
C LEU A 56 21.96 10.49 -12.45
N PRO A 57 23.29 10.44 -12.39
CA PRO A 57 24.10 10.24 -13.58
C PRO A 57 24.03 8.80 -14.10
N VAL A 58 24.41 8.59 -15.36
CA VAL A 58 24.48 7.31 -16.07
C VAL A 58 23.10 6.72 -16.39
N LEU A 59 22.28 6.47 -15.37
CA LEU A 59 20.90 6.02 -15.46
C LEU A 59 20.09 6.78 -14.42
N ASP A 60 19.08 7.52 -14.85
CA ASP A 60 18.22 8.29 -13.96
C ASP A 60 17.39 7.39 -13.01
N GLY A 61 16.82 8.00 -11.98
CA GLY A 61 16.03 7.25 -10.98
C GLY A 61 14.83 6.54 -11.59
N TRP A 62 14.22 7.07 -12.63
CA TRP A 62 13.10 6.41 -13.31
C TRP A 62 13.53 5.12 -14.00
N GLY A 63 14.68 5.17 -14.71
CA GLY A 63 15.26 4.01 -15.35
C GLY A 63 15.69 2.94 -14.34
N VAL A 64 16.22 3.36 -13.17
CA VAL A 64 16.54 2.41 -12.07
C VAL A 64 15.26 1.77 -11.54
N CYS A 65 14.22 2.56 -11.26
CA CYS A 65 12.92 2.07 -10.79
C CYS A 65 12.33 1.04 -11.76
N ALA A 66 12.28 1.36 -13.05
CA ALA A 66 11.79 0.45 -14.08
C ALA A 66 12.54 -0.89 -14.09
N LYS A 67 13.89 -0.86 -14.03
CA LYS A 67 14.71 -2.08 -13.98
C LYS A 67 14.49 -2.91 -12.73
N ILE A 68 14.30 -2.28 -11.56
CA ILE A 68 13.95 -3.01 -10.34
C ILE A 68 12.58 -3.66 -10.47
N ARG A 69 11.61 -2.97 -11.03
CA ARG A 69 10.24 -3.47 -11.21
C ARG A 69 10.11 -4.63 -12.20
N GLU A 70 11.06 -4.82 -13.11
CA GLU A 70 11.12 -6.01 -13.98
C GLU A 70 11.22 -7.32 -13.19
N SER A 71 11.81 -7.30 -11.99
CA SER A 71 12.12 -8.51 -11.22
C SER A 71 11.71 -8.49 -9.75
N SER A 72 11.33 -7.34 -9.20
CA SER A 72 11.05 -7.20 -7.77
C SER A 72 9.93 -6.21 -7.46
N LYS A 73 9.25 -6.48 -6.33
CA LYS A 73 8.30 -5.58 -5.68
C LYS A 73 8.93 -4.86 -4.47
N CYS A 74 10.25 -4.85 -4.36
CA CYS A 74 10.97 -4.13 -3.31
C CYS A 74 10.48 -2.68 -3.22
N PRO A 75 10.14 -2.19 -2.03
CA PRO A 75 9.66 -0.82 -1.86
C PRO A 75 10.67 0.22 -2.32
N ILE A 76 10.18 1.25 -3.03
CA ILE A 76 10.99 2.36 -3.53
C ILE A 76 10.36 3.68 -3.08
N ILE A 77 11.15 4.51 -2.39
CA ILE A 77 10.81 5.90 -2.11
C ILE A 77 11.67 6.77 -3.03
N MET A 78 11.02 7.56 -3.89
CA MET A 78 11.72 8.49 -4.78
C MET A 78 12.06 9.79 -4.05
N LEU A 79 13.29 10.28 -4.21
CA LEU A 79 13.72 11.59 -3.75
C LEU A 79 13.74 12.53 -4.97
N THR A 80 13.00 13.64 -4.94
CA THR A 80 12.79 14.49 -6.11
C THR A 80 12.99 15.97 -5.78
N ALA A 81 13.44 16.76 -6.74
CA ALA A 81 13.53 18.21 -6.59
C ALA A 81 12.14 18.86 -6.66
N LYS A 82 11.97 20.01 -5.98
CA LYS A 82 10.72 20.77 -5.96
C LYS A 82 10.45 21.39 -7.34
N GLY A 83 9.40 20.97 -8.04
CA GLY A 83 8.98 21.69 -9.26
C GLY A 83 8.05 20.94 -10.22
N GLU A 84 7.95 19.62 -10.19
CA GLU A 84 7.25 18.91 -11.24
C GLU A 84 6.10 18.06 -10.69
N VAL A 85 4.89 18.69 -10.69
CA VAL A 85 3.64 17.97 -10.42
C VAL A 85 3.45 16.83 -11.43
N ASN A 86 3.98 16.99 -12.64
CA ASN A 86 3.99 15.97 -13.68
C ASN A 86 4.88 14.78 -13.31
N ASP A 87 6.00 14.98 -12.60
CA ASP A 87 6.86 13.88 -12.15
C ASP A 87 6.19 13.01 -11.09
N ARG A 88 5.31 13.59 -10.26
CA ARG A 88 4.54 12.82 -9.27
C ARG A 88 3.52 11.89 -9.93
N ILE A 89 2.86 12.34 -11.00
CA ILE A 89 1.89 11.54 -11.73
C ILE A 89 2.62 10.45 -12.52
N HIS A 90 3.71 10.81 -13.20
CA HIS A 90 4.52 9.86 -13.96
C HIS A 90 5.15 8.78 -13.07
N GLY A 91 5.55 9.16 -11.86
CA GLY A 91 6.17 8.23 -10.93
C GLY A 91 5.20 7.24 -10.28
N LEU A 92 3.96 7.63 -10.01
CA LEU A 92 2.93 6.71 -9.54
C LEU A 92 2.59 5.66 -10.61
N GLU A 93 2.61 6.06 -11.89
CA GLU A 93 2.44 5.15 -13.03
C GLU A 93 3.65 4.21 -13.20
N MET A 94 4.87 4.62 -12.78
CA MET A 94 6.10 3.83 -12.86
C MET A 94 6.32 2.88 -11.67
N GLY A 95 5.42 2.88 -10.66
CA GLY A 95 5.40 1.90 -9.59
C GLY A 95 6.27 2.21 -8.37
N ALA A 96 6.61 3.48 -8.11
CA ALA A 96 7.18 3.87 -6.82
C ALA A 96 6.11 3.84 -5.71
N ASP A 97 6.52 3.54 -4.47
CA ASP A 97 5.63 3.37 -3.32
C ASP A 97 5.37 4.66 -2.55
N ASP A 98 6.32 5.61 -2.60
CA ASP A 98 6.21 6.95 -2.01
C ASP A 98 7.18 7.94 -2.66
N TYR A 99 6.98 9.23 -2.38
CA TYR A 99 7.80 10.35 -2.89
C TYR A 99 8.13 11.31 -1.76
N LEU A 100 9.37 11.82 -1.77
CA LEU A 100 9.80 12.86 -0.86
C LEU A 100 10.51 13.98 -1.65
N VAL A 101 10.03 15.20 -1.45
CA VAL A 101 10.54 16.38 -2.17
C VAL A 101 11.73 16.99 -1.43
N LYS A 102 12.83 17.19 -2.11
CA LYS A 102 14.01 17.92 -1.62
C LYS A 102 13.75 19.46 -1.60
N PRO A 103 14.16 20.21 -0.55
CA PRO A 103 14.77 19.72 0.67
C PRO A 103 13.74 19.12 1.63
N PHE A 104 14.11 18.08 2.37
CA PHE A 104 13.25 17.38 3.33
C PHE A 104 13.88 17.29 4.73
N GLU A 105 13.06 17.14 5.72
CA GLU A 105 13.49 16.87 7.09
C GLU A 105 13.79 15.38 7.29
N MET A 106 14.90 15.03 7.97
CA MET A 106 15.26 13.64 8.23
C MET A 106 14.20 12.88 9.00
N LYS A 107 13.45 13.56 9.91
CA LYS A 107 12.33 12.97 10.62
C LYS A 107 11.19 12.56 9.68
N GLU A 108 10.93 13.33 8.63
CA GLU A 108 9.92 13.00 7.61
C GLU A 108 10.36 11.78 6.81
N LEU A 109 11.62 11.73 6.35
CA LEU A 109 12.17 10.60 5.64
C LEU A 109 12.04 9.31 6.45
N ILE A 110 12.47 9.33 7.73
CA ILE A 110 12.38 8.17 8.63
C ILE A 110 10.92 7.72 8.83
N ALA A 111 9.99 8.67 9.02
CA ALA A 111 8.58 8.36 9.19
C ALA A 111 8.00 7.67 7.94
N ARG A 112 8.37 8.12 6.73
CA ARG A 112 7.95 7.54 5.46
C ARG A 112 8.55 6.14 5.25
N ILE A 113 9.85 5.96 5.52
CA ILE A 113 10.50 4.65 5.48
C ILE A 113 9.76 3.66 6.37
N ASN A 114 9.51 4.02 7.64
CA ASN A 114 8.79 3.16 8.57
C ASN A 114 7.35 2.87 8.12
N ALA A 115 6.67 3.84 7.51
CA ALA A 115 5.31 3.64 6.98
C ALA A 115 5.31 2.67 5.80
N VAL A 116 6.27 2.80 4.88
CA VAL A 116 6.40 1.92 3.71
C VAL A 116 6.82 0.51 4.17
N LEU A 117 7.85 0.39 5.01
CA LEU A 117 8.31 -0.91 5.53
C LEU A 117 7.23 -1.63 6.35
N ARG A 118 6.41 -0.92 7.11
CA ARG A 118 5.28 -1.53 7.82
C ARG A 118 4.24 -2.15 6.88
N ARG A 119 4.05 -1.59 5.68
CA ARG A 119 3.17 -2.19 4.65
C ARG A 119 3.75 -3.49 4.09
N THR A 120 5.09 -3.64 4.09
CA THR A 120 5.78 -4.87 3.68
C THR A 120 5.95 -5.88 4.81
N GLU A 121 5.83 -5.45 6.08
CA GLU A 121 5.85 -6.33 7.27
C GLU A 121 4.53 -7.04 7.55
N ILE A 122 3.60 -7.06 6.61
CA ILE A 122 2.46 -7.95 6.76
C ILE A 122 3.06 -9.37 6.74
N PRO A 123 3.06 -10.10 7.89
CA PRO A 123 3.58 -11.47 7.92
C PRO A 123 2.88 -12.27 6.82
N GLU A 124 3.54 -13.26 6.23
CA GLU A 124 2.92 -14.23 5.31
C GLU A 124 1.68 -14.92 5.92
N ASP A 125 1.47 -14.78 7.21
CA ASP A 125 0.30 -15.26 7.95
C ASP A 125 -0.89 -14.28 7.99
N THR A 126 -0.77 -13.09 7.42
CA THR A 126 -1.90 -12.20 7.16
C THR A 126 -2.16 -12.09 5.66
N LYS A 127 -2.43 -13.25 5.03
CA LYS A 127 -3.19 -13.24 3.79
C LYS A 127 -4.40 -12.35 4.03
N LYS A 128 -4.53 -11.28 3.26
CA LYS A 128 -5.74 -10.44 3.28
C LYS A 128 -6.92 -11.24 2.73
N ARG A 129 -7.07 -12.44 3.28
CA ARG A 129 -8.06 -13.42 2.92
C ARG A 129 -8.91 -13.78 4.13
N LEU A 130 -10.20 -13.54 4.01
CA LEU A 130 -11.20 -13.89 4.99
C LEU A 130 -12.06 -15.02 4.43
N VAL A 131 -12.33 -16.01 5.26
CA VAL A 131 -13.15 -17.18 4.91
C VAL A 131 -14.28 -17.29 5.90
N PHE A 132 -15.51 -17.25 5.38
CA PHE A 132 -16.76 -17.49 6.11
C PHE A 132 -17.52 -18.62 5.43
N ASP A 133 -18.62 -19.06 6.02
CA ASP A 133 -19.50 -20.05 5.37
C ASP A 133 -19.88 -19.58 3.97
N LYS A 134 -19.52 -20.34 2.94
CA LYS A 134 -19.77 -20.08 1.51
C LYS A 134 -19.24 -18.76 0.95
N LEU A 135 -18.39 -18.04 1.69
CA LEU A 135 -17.80 -16.75 1.28
C LEU A 135 -16.29 -16.75 1.51
N THR A 136 -15.54 -16.40 0.48
CA THR A 136 -14.12 -16.08 0.60
C THR A 136 -13.88 -14.71 -0.01
N ILE A 137 -13.21 -13.83 0.73
CA ILE A 137 -12.83 -12.49 0.32
C ILE A 137 -11.30 -12.47 0.34
N ASP A 138 -10.68 -12.28 -0.81
CA ASP A 138 -9.22 -12.30 -0.96
C ASP A 138 -8.76 -11.01 -1.63
N LEU A 139 -8.11 -10.11 -0.86
CA LEU A 139 -7.57 -8.87 -1.39
C LEU A 139 -6.18 -9.04 -2.01
N ASP A 140 -5.47 -10.15 -1.74
CA ASP A 140 -4.15 -10.37 -2.33
C ASP A 140 -4.29 -10.78 -3.80
N SER A 141 -5.33 -11.59 -4.11
CA SER A 141 -5.68 -11.95 -5.50
C SER A 141 -6.81 -11.11 -6.11
N TYR A 142 -7.40 -10.17 -5.32
CA TYR A 142 -8.61 -9.42 -5.70
C TYR A 142 -9.75 -10.32 -6.18
N GLU A 143 -10.04 -11.36 -5.37
CA GLU A 143 -11.07 -12.34 -5.69
C GLU A 143 -12.17 -12.40 -4.63
N LEU A 144 -13.42 -12.41 -5.10
CA LEU A 144 -14.59 -12.75 -4.31
C LEU A 144 -15.10 -14.14 -4.75
N ILE A 145 -15.17 -15.07 -3.81
CA ILE A 145 -15.70 -16.42 -4.07
C ILE A 145 -16.96 -16.61 -3.23
N VAL A 146 -18.06 -16.89 -3.89
CA VAL A 146 -19.39 -17.13 -3.27
C VAL A 146 -19.91 -18.49 -3.71
N ASN A 147 -20.26 -19.36 -2.78
CA ASN A 147 -20.68 -20.75 -3.06
C ASN A 147 -19.68 -21.50 -3.94
N GLY A 148 -18.37 -21.26 -3.75
CA GLY A 148 -17.30 -21.88 -4.53
C GLY A 148 -17.13 -21.31 -5.95
N LYS A 149 -17.89 -20.28 -6.34
CA LYS A 149 -17.77 -19.61 -7.64
C LYS A 149 -17.14 -18.24 -7.49
N LYS A 150 -16.22 -17.92 -8.39
CA LYS A 150 -15.63 -16.58 -8.49
C LYS A 150 -16.67 -15.60 -9.02
N ILE A 151 -16.86 -14.49 -8.30
CA ILE A 151 -17.79 -13.41 -8.65
C ILE A 151 -16.99 -12.19 -9.07
N ASP A 152 -17.26 -11.68 -10.26
CA ASP A 152 -16.65 -10.44 -10.73
C ASP A 152 -17.05 -9.27 -9.83
N THR A 153 -16.05 -8.63 -9.23
CA THR A 153 -16.27 -7.62 -8.20
C THR A 153 -15.27 -6.49 -8.37
N PRO A 154 -15.73 -5.26 -8.62
CA PRO A 154 -14.87 -4.10 -8.71
C PRO A 154 -14.00 -3.94 -7.45
N PRO A 155 -12.74 -3.47 -7.57
CA PRO A 155 -11.80 -3.37 -6.46
C PRO A 155 -12.37 -2.67 -5.22
N LYS A 156 -13.03 -1.53 -5.37
CA LYS A 156 -13.60 -0.78 -4.24
C LYS A 156 -14.79 -1.49 -3.54
N GLU A 157 -15.53 -2.29 -4.25
CA GLU A 157 -16.58 -3.14 -3.65
C GLU A 157 -15.92 -4.25 -2.81
N LEU A 158 -14.85 -4.87 -3.33
CA LEU A 158 -14.13 -5.92 -2.61
C LEU A 158 -13.43 -5.37 -1.35
N GLU A 159 -12.78 -4.22 -1.46
CA GLU A 159 -12.13 -3.51 -0.35
C GLU A 159 -13.14 -3.15 0.75
N LEU A 160 -14.32 -2.62 0.37
CA LEU A 160 -15.39 -2.30 1.31
C LEU A 160 -15.91 -3.55 2.04
N LEU A 161 -16.15 -4.63 1.31
CA LEU A 161 -16.62 -5.88 1.89
C LEU A 161 -15.56 -6.46 2.84
N TYR A 162 -14.30 -6.48 2.42
CA TYR A 162 -13.19 -6.93 3.25
C TYR A 162 -13.07 -6.11 4.54
N HIS A 163 -13.13 -4.77 4.43
CA HIS A 163 -13.02 -3.86 5.57
C HIS A 163 -14.11 -4.15 6.64
N LEU A 164 -15.34 -4.32 6.20
CA LEU A 164 -16.45 -4.66 7.09
C LEU A 164 -16.30 -6.07 7.69
N ALA A 165 -15.86 -7.05 6.89
CA ALA A 165 -15.73 -8.44 7.31
C ALA A 165 -14.50 -8.71 8.18
N ALA A 166 -13.44 -7.89 8.07
CA ALA A 166 -12.24 -7.99 8.91
C ALA A 166 -12.51 -7.69 10.39
N THR A 167 -13.57 -6.95 10.68
CA THR A 167 -14.00 -6.64 12.05
C THR A 167 -15.48 -6.97 12.24
N PRO A 168 -15.86 -8.25 12.31
CA PRO A 168 -17.25 -8.67 12.39
C PRO A 168 -17.97 -8.03 13.58
N ASN A 169 -19.26 -7.72 13.39
CA ASN A 169 -20.14 -7.11 14.38
C ASN A 169 -19.83 -5.65 14.77
N ARG A 170 -18.74 -5.06 14.27
CA ARG A 170 -18.47 -3.63 14.42
C ARG A 170 -19.33 -2.81 13.48
N VAL A 171 -19.94 -1.74 14.00
CA VAL A 171 -20.72 -0.79 13.20
C VAL A 171 -19.82 0.33 12.73
N TYR A 172 -19.88 0.64 11.45
CA TYR A 172 -19.18 1.76 10.83
C TYR A 172 -20.19 2.78 10.31
N THR A 173 -19.93 4.05 10.55
CA THR A 173 -20.69 5.13 9.89
C THR A 173 -20.30 5.23 8.42
N ARG A 174 -21.15 5.87 7.61
CA ARG A 174 -20.85 6.12 6.19
C ARG A 174 -19.55 6.91 5.97
N ASN A 175 -19.34 7.92 6.80
CA ASN A 175 -18.12 8.75 6.71
C ASN A 175 -16.88 7.94 7.07
N GLN A 176 -16.92 7.13 8.14
CA GLN A 176 -15.80 6.25 8.48
C GLN A 176 -15.47 5.28 7.32
N LEU A 177 -16.48 4.67 6.69
CA LEU A 177 -16.25 3.78 5.55
C LEU A 177 -15.70 4.54 4.34
N LEU A 178 -16.16 5.76 4.10
CA LEU A 178 -15.62 6.59 3.05
C LEU A 178 -14.14 6.91 3.30
N ASP A 179 -13.80 7.41 4.48
CA ASP A 179 -12.44 7.77 4.85
C ASP A 179 -11.49 6.55 4.87
N GLU A 180 -11.93 5.42 5.44
CA GLU A 180 -11.09 4.24 5.63
C GLU A 180 -10.91 3.39 4.36
N VAL A 181 -11.86 3.43 3.41
CA VAL A 181 -11.82 2.64 2.17
C VAL A 181 -11.44 3.48 0.94
N TRP A 182 -11.89 4.73 0.85
CA TRP A 182 -11.55 5.63 -0.26
C TRP A 182 -10.41 6.58 0.05
N GLY A 183 -10.14 6.84 1.34
CA GLY A 183 -9.10 7.76 1.81
C GLY A 183 -9.63 9.14 2.17
N PHE A 184 -8.91 9.83 3.06
CA PHE A 184 -9.29 11.17 3.55
C PHE A 184 -9.31 12.26 2.46
N ASP A 185 -8.62 12.05 1.35
CA ASP A 185 -8.58 12.98 0.21
C ASP A 185 -9.73 12.75 -0.80
N TYR A 186 -10.65 11.85 -0.50
CA TYR A 186 -11.80 11.60 -1.35
C TYR A 186 -12.94 12.58 -1.05
N PHE A 187 -13.16 13.54 -1.95
CA PHE A 187 -14.20 14.58 -1.83
C PHE A 187 -15.60 14.13 -2.32
N GLY A 188 -15.86 12.85 -2.38
CA GLY A 188 -17.17 12.31 -2.79
C GLY A 188 -18.21 12.31 -1.67
N ASP A 189 -19.48 12.18 -2.06
CA ASP A 189 -20.60 12.05 -1.12
C ASP A 189 -20.55 10.67 -0.42
N SER A 190 -20.80 10.64 0.88
CA SER A 190 -20.90 9.41 1.68
C SER A 190 -22.01 8.44 1.18
N ARG A 191 -22.95 8.90 0.39
CA ARG A 191 -23.93 8.06 -0.35
C ARG A 191 -23.28 7.10 -1.34
N THR A 192 -22.02 7.37 -1.76
CA THR A 192 -21.22 6.42 -2.54
C THR A 192 -21.15 5.06 -1.86
N VAL A 193 -21.02 5.05 -0.53
CA VAL A 193 -21.02 3.82 0.28
C VAL A 193 -22.32 3.04 0.10
N ASP A 194 -23.47 3.73 0.12
CA ASP A 194 -24.80 3.08 0.00
C ASP A 194 -24.95 2.34 -1.35
N VAL A 195 -24.44 2.94 -2.42
CA VAL A 195 -24.46 2.32 -3.76
C VAL A 195 -23.62 1.04 -3.80
N HIS A 196 -22.43 1.07 -3.20
CA HIS A 196 -21.54 -0.09 -3.16
C HIS A 196 -22.11 -1.20 -2.25
N ILE A 197 -22.69 -0.84 -1.12
CA ILE A 197 -23.40 -1.79 -0.24
C ILE A 197 -24.55 -2.49 -0.98
N LYS A 198 -25.36 -1.73 -1.75
CA LYS A 198 -26.42 -2.31 -2.55
C LYS A 198 -25.90 -3.36 -3.53
N ARG A 199 -24.86 -3.00 -4.31
CA ARG A 199 -24.23 -3.90 -5.30
C ARG A 199 -23.59 -5.13 -4.64
N LEU A 200 -22.98 -4.96 -3.48
CA LEU A 200 -22.44 -6.08 -2.71
C LEU A 200 -23.54 -7.03 -2.25
N ARG A 201 -24.68 -6.51 -1.76
CA ARG A 201 -25.82 -7.35 -1.38
C ARG A 201 -26.31 -8.18 -2.54
N GLU A 202 -26.44 -7.62 -3.73
CA GLU A 202 -26.86 -8.36 -4.93
C GLU A 202 -25.95 -9.58 -5.21
N LYS A 203 -24.68 -9.55 -4.73
CA LYS A 203 -23.69 -10.62 -4.92
C LYS A 203 -23.64 -11.62 -3.77
N VAL A 204 -23.89 -11.17 -2.52
CA VAL A 204 -23.64 -11.96 -1.32
C VAL A 204 -24.86 -12.18 -0.43
N GLU A 205 -26.00 -11.55 -0.71
CA GLU A 205 -27.20 -11.68 0.12
C GLU A 205 -27.83 -13.07 0.00
N ASN A 206 -28.34 -13.60 1.10
CA ASN A 206 -28.96 -14.94 1.19
C ASN A 206 -28.03 -16.12 0.87
N VAL A 207 -26.70 -15.91 0.91
CA VAL A 207 -25.72 -16.97 0.69
C VAL A 207 -25.56 -17.87 1.91
N SER A 208 -25.66 -17.30 3.11
CA SER A 208 -25.49 -18.02 4.38
C SER A 208 -26.41 -17.47 5.46
N ASP A 209 -26.84 -18.34 6.37
CA ASP A 209 -27.57 -17.95 7.58
C ASP A 209 -26.63 -17.53 8.72
N GLN A 210 -25.31 -17.74 8.57
CA GLN A 210 -24.32 -17.49 9.61
C GLN A 210 -23.79 -16.05 9.63
N TRP A 211 -23.94 -15.32 8.54
CA TRP A 211 -23.51 -13.93 8.43
C TRP A 211 -24.40 -13.12 7.48
N GLU A 212 -24.37 -11.80 7.64
CA GLU A 212 -25.09 -10.87 6.75
C GLU A 212 -24.43 -9.49 6.70
N LEU A 213 -24.56 -8.79 5.56
CA LEU A 213 -24.20 -7.39 5.41
C LEU A 213 -25.36 -6.49 5.86
N LYS A 214 -25.34 -6.09 7.13
CA LYS A 214 -26.47 -5.48 7.84
C LYS A 214 -26.44 -3.96 7.85
N THR A 215 -27.61 -3.34 7.67
CA THR A 215 -27.82 -1.91 7.93
C THR A 215 -28.16 -1.70 9.41
N VAL A 216 -27.46 -0.77 10.03
CA VAL A 216 -27.82 -0.23 11.35
C VAL A 216 -28.49 1.13 11.11
N TRP A 217 -29.82 1.16 11.21
CA TRP A 217 -30.61 2.34 10.86
C TRP A 217 -30.17 3.59 11.63
N GLY A 218 -30.02 4.69 10.94
CA GLY A 218 -29.56 5.96 11.50
C GLY A 218 -28.04 6.03 11.78
N VAL A 219 -27.28 4.93 11.63
CA VAL A 219 -25.83 4.88 11.90
C VAL A 219 -25.03 4.54 10.65
N GLY A 220 -25.19 3.33 10.08
CA GLY A 220 -24.37 2.88 8.97
C GLY A 220 -24.46 1.38 8.71
N TYR A 221 -23.33 0.70 8.59
CA TYR A 221 -23.26 -0.70 8.16
C TYR A 221 -22.33 -1.54 9.02
N LYS A 222 -22.56 -2.85 9.05
CA LYS A 222 -21.69 -3.85 9.65
C LYS A 222 -21.75 -5.17 8.88
N PHE A 223 -20.72 -5.97 8.96
CA PHE A 223 -20.75 -7.38 8.63
C PHE A 223 -21.11 -8.13 9.92
N GLU A 224 -22.33 -8.64 10.01
CA GLU A 224 -22.80 -9.35 11.19
C GLU A 224 -22.51 -10.85 11.05
N VAL A 225 -21.79 -11.42 12.00
CA VAL A 225 -21.62 -12.87 12.15
C VAL A 225 -22.48 -13.30 13.33
N LYS A 226 -23.41 -14.20 13.07
CA LYS A 226 -24.27 -14.79 14.11
C LYS A 226 -23.44 -15.80 14.89
N LYS A 227 -23.50 -15.74 16.20
CA LYS A 227 -22.89 -16.78 17.04
C LYS A 227 -23.65 -18.09 16.81
N PRO A 228 -22.93 -19.23 16.73
CA PRO A 228 -23.55 -20.55 16.67
C PRO A 228 -24.43 -20.84 17.90
#